data_0eda69e9e146a720b1b7eb705225e0e3
#
_entry.id   0eda69e9e146a720b1b7eb705225e0e3
#
_cell.length_a   1.000
_cell.length_b   1.000
_cell.length_c   1.000
_cell.angle_alpha   90.00
_cell.angle_beta   90.00
_cell.angle_gamma   90.00
#
_symmetry.space_group_name_H-M   'P 1'
#
loop_
_entity.id
_entity.type
_entity.pdbx_description
1 polymer ?
#
loop_
_entity_poly.entity_id
_entity_poly.type
_entity_poly.pdbx_seq_one_letter_code
_entity_poly.pdbx_strand_id
1 'polypeptide(L)'
;MKIYDLVIIGSGPAGMSAAIYAQRAMLDFVMIEKEYMPGGQVVQTYEVDNYPGIPKTNGMDLGLKFSEHAKELGAKSITAEVKEIYADEEIKEIMLKNGDTLKTRTIILATGAVHQTLGIEGEEKLKGMG
;
A
#
# COMPACT_ATOMS: atom_id res chain seq x y z
N MET A 1 -12.59 16.85 14.65
CA MET A 1 -11.63 16.05 13.83
C MET A 1 -12.26 14.75 13.44
N LYS A 2 -12.10 14.36 12.19
CA LYS A 2 -12.65 13.09 11.68
C LYS A 2 -11.95 11.90 12.31
N ILE A 3 -12.73 10.87 12.69
CA ILE A 3 -12.22 9.59 13.14
C ILE A 3 -12.63 8.55 12.10
N TYR A 4 -11.65 7.90 11.47
CA TYR A 4 -11.89 6.82 10.53
C TYR A 4 -12.21 5.51 11.26
N ASP A 5 -12.98 4.63 10.64
CA ASP A 5 -13.12 3.25 11.11
C ASP A 5 -11.80 2.48 10.93
N LEU A 6 -11.13 2.75 9.80
CA LEU A 6 -9.90 2.05 9.41
C LEU A 6 -8.95 2.99 8.66
N VAL A 7 -7.66 2.88 8.96
CA VAL A 7 -6.59 3.39 8.11
C VAL A 7 -5.71 2.24 7.65
N ILE A 8 -5.49 2.16 6.34
CA ILE A 8 -4.62 1.16 5.72
C ILE A 8 -3.31 1.83 5.34
N ILE A 9 -2.19 1.33 5.83
CA ILE A 9 -0.86 1.88 5.55
C ILE A 9 -0.15 0.98 4.55
N GLY A 10 0.02 1.48 3.34
CA GLY A 10 0.58 0.79 2.19
C GLY A 10 -0.45 0.46 1.12
N SER A 11 -0.06 0.59 -0.13
CA SER A 11 -0.91 0.36 -1.31
C SER A 11 -0.35 -0.70 -2.27
N GLY A 12 0.42 -1.64 -1.75
CA GLY A 12 0.76 -2.87 -2.45
C GLY A 12 -0.44 -3.82 -2.53
N PRO A 13 -0.26 -5.05 -3.02
CA PRO A 13 -1.35 -6.01 -3.17
C PRO A 13 -2.14 -6.27 -1.89
N ALA A 14 -1.47 -6.33 -0.74
CA ALA A 14 -2.10 -6.54 0.56
C ALA A 14 -3.00 -5.35 0.96
N GLY A 15 -2.49 -4.13 0.85
CA GLY A 15 -3.25 -2.92 1.15
C GLY A 15 -4.44 -2.72 0.21
N MET A 16 -4.26 -2.97 -1.09
CA MET A 16 -5.33 -2.90 -2.08
C MET A 16 -6.41 -3.95 -1.83
N SER A 17 -6.03 -5.17 -1.48
CA SER A 17 -6.99 -6.22 -1.11
C SER A 17 -7.79 -5.83 0.12
N ALA A 18 -7.14 -5.30 1.15
CA ALA A 18 -7.81 -4.79 2.34
C ALA A 18 -8.78 -3.64 2.00
N ALA A 19 -8.37 -2.70 1.13
CA ALA A 19 -9.20 -1.58 0.70
C ALA A 19 -10.46 -2.03 -0.05
N ILE A 20 -10.36 -3.04 -0.92
CA ILE A 20 -11.51 -3.61 -1.63
C ILE A 20 -12.53 -4.17 -0.62
N TYR A 21 -12.07 -4.92 0.37
CA TYR A 21 -12.96 -5.49 1.39
C TYR A 21 -13.52 -4.42 2.35
N ALA A 22 -12.73 -3.43 2.73
CA ALA A 22 -13.19 -2.30 3.54
C ALA A 22 -14.31 -1.53 2.82
N GLN A 23 -14.14 -1.31 1.51
CA GLN A 23 -15.18 -0.66 0.69
C GLN A 23 -16.45 -1.51 0.59
N ARG A 24 -16.32 -2.82 0.40
CA ARG A 24 -17.48 -3.73 0.40
C ARG A 24 -18.22 -3.75 1.75
N ALA A 25 -17.49 -3.60 2.85
CA ALA A 25 -18.06 -3.49 4.20
C ALA A 25 -18.59 -2.09 4.52
N MET A 26 -18.49 -1.14 3.59
CA MET A 26 -18.91 0.26 3.74
C MET A 26 -18.27 0.97 4.94
N LEU A 27 -17.00 0.64 5.23
CA LEU A 27 -16.23 1.33 6.27
C LEU A 27 -15.83 2.73 5.80
N ASP A 28 -15.80 3.67 6.72
CA ASP A 28 -15.17 4.97 6.49
C ASP A 28 -13.65 4.80 6.68
N PHE A 29 -12.93 4.70 5.59
CA PHE A 29 -11.50 4.44 5.63
C PHE A 29 -10.70 5.28 4.64
N VAL A 30 -9.40 5.30 4.84
CA VAL A 30 -8.43 5.88 3.91
C VAL A 30 -7.18 5.00 3.85
N MET A 31 -6.58 4.93 2.67
CA MET A 31 -5.30 4.29 2.41
C MET A 31 -4.19 5.34 2.38
N ILE A 32 -3.05 5.06 3.00
CA ILE A 32 -1.88 5.93 2.99
C ILE A 32 -0.79 5.26 2.17
N GLU A 33 -0.23 5.97 1.20
CA GLU A 33 0.91 5.52 0.40
C GLU A 33 1.98 6.61 0.35
N LYS A 34 3.22 6.26 0.64
CA LYS A 34 4.34 7.20 0.59
C LYS A 34 4.82 7.46 -0.84
N GLU A 35 4.71 6.47 -1.71
CA GLU A 35 5.16 6.56 -3.09
C GLU A 35 4.06 7.19 -3.97
N TYR A 36 4.49 7.91 -5.00
CA TYR A 36 3.56 8.48 -5.97
C TYR A 36 2.79 7.39 -6.72
N MET A 37 3.45 6.26 -6.98
CA MET A 37 2.88 5.14 -7.73
C MET A 37 2.49 4.01 -6.77
N PRO A 38 1.20 3.63 -6.71
CA PRO A 38 0.76 2.51 -5.91
C PRO A 38 1.20 1.18 -6.52
N GLY A 39 1.19 0.11 -5.71
CA GLY A 39 1.45 -1.26 -6.17
C GLY A 39 2.59 -1.97 -5.44
N GLY A 40 3.39 -1.25 -4.68
CA GLY A 40 4.48 -1.83 -3.89
C GLY A 40 5.55 -2.52 -4.72
N GLN A 41 6.10 -3.63 -4.24
CA GLN A 41 7.16 -4.37 -4.94
C GLN A 41 6.71 -4.98 -6.27
N VAL A 42 5.42 -5.25 -6.45
CA VAL A 42 4.89 -5.86 -7.68
C VAL A 42 5.25 -5.05 -8.91
N VAL A 43 5.20 -3.71 -8.82
CA VAL A 43 5.47 -2.83 -9.97
C VAL A 43 6.92 -2.93 -10.48
N GLN A 44 7.83 -3.45 -9.68
CA GLN A 44 9.23 -3.65 -10.05
C GLN A 44 9.47 -4.99 -10.77
N THR A 45 8.47 -5.87 -10.82
CA THR A 45 8.59 -7.19 -11.42
C THR A 45 8.44 -7.08 -12.94
N TYR A 46 9.44 -7.56 -13.68
CA TYR A 46 9.44 -7.47 -15.14
C TYR A 46 8.35 -8.31 -15.80
N GLU A 47 8.16 -9.54 -15.32
CA GLU A 47 7.21 -10.50 -15.88
C GLU A 47 6.46 -11.24 -14.77
N VAL A 48 5.14 -11.37 -14.92
CA VAL A 48 4.27 -12.06 -13.97
C VAL A 48 3.39 -13.04 -14.74
N ASP A 49 3.70 -14.33 -14.64
CA ASP A 49 2.99 -15.43 -15.32
C ASP A 49 2.13 -16.28 -14.38
N ASN A 50 2.32 -16.11 -13.09
CA ASN A 50 1.74 -16.95 -12.05
C ASN A 50 0.61 -16.31 -11.25
N TYR A 51 0.07 -15.19 -11.72
CA TYR A 51 -1.10 -14.58 -11.09
C TYR A 51 -2.39 -15.14 -11.71
N PRO A 52 -3.22 -15.88 -10.93
CA PRO A 52 -4.42 -16.51 -11.47
C PRO A 52 -5.38 -15.50 -12.11
N GLY A 53 -5.86 -15.81 -13.31
CA GLY A 53 -6.78 -14.95 -14.05
C GLY A 53 -6.13 -13.86 -14.90
N ILE A 54 -4.86 -13.56 -14.69
CA ILE A 54 -4.11 -12.57 -15.49
C ILE A 54 -2.76 -13.18 -15.90
N PRO A 55 -2.74 -14.05 -16.89
CA PRO A 55 -1.49 -14.64 -17.39
C PRO A 55 -0.71 -13.62 -18.23
N LYS A 56 0.59 -13.78 -18.30
CA LYS A 56 1.48 -13.02 -19.20
C LYS A 56 1.33 -11.50 -19.07
N THR A 57 1.45 -11.02 -17.85
CA THR A 57 1.46 -9.59 -17.52
C THR A 57 2.84 -9.17 -16.99
N ASN A 58 3.00 -7.90 -16.72
CA ASN A 58 4.12 -7.35 -15.99
C ASN A 58 3.65 -6.73 -14.68
N GLY A 59 4.58 -6.44 -13.79
CA GLY A 59 4.24 -5.93 -12.47
C GLY A 59 3.58 -4.54 -12.50
N MET A 60 3.96 -3.70 -13.44
CA MET A 60 3.38 -2.37 -13.62
C MET A 60 1.89 -2.47 -13.97
N ASP A 61 1.55 -3.23 -15.00
CA ASP A 61 0.17 -3.42 -15.45
C ASP A 61 -0.68 -4.10 -14.39
N LEU A 62 -0.10 -5.08 -13.67
CA LEU A 62 -0.79 -5.75 -12.59
C LEU A 62 -1.08 -4.80 -11.42
N GLY A 63 -0.09 -3.99 -11.01
CA GLY A 63 -0.26 -2.97 -9.96
C GLY A 63 -1.30 -1.91 -10.33
N LEU A 64 -1.33 -1.48 -11.59
CA LEU A 64 -2.35 -0.57 -12.10
C LEU A 64 -3.74 -1.18 -12.03
N LYS A 65 -3.92 -2.43 -12.43
CA LYS A 65 -5.22 -3.14 -12.33
C LYS A 65 -5.72 -3.24 -10.89
N PHE A 66 -4.85 -3.49 -9.93
CA PHE A 66 -5.22 -3.47 -8.51
C PHE A 66 -5.70 -2.09 -8.07
N SER A 67 -4.97 -1.05 -8.47
CA SER A 67 -5.31 0.34 -8.14
C SER A 67 -6.63 0.77 -8.76
N GLU A 68 -6.84 0.45 -10.03
CA GLU A 68 -8.10 0.73 -10.74
C GLU A 68 -9.28 0.05 -10.07
N HIS A 69 -9.15 -1.24 -9.74
CA HIS A 69 -10.20 -1.98 -9.06
C HIS A 69 -10.59 -1.34 -7.70
N ALA A 70 -9.61 -0.98 -6.88
CA ALA A 70 -9.88 -0.32 -5.62
C ALA A 70 -10.57 1.06 -5.81
N LYS A 71 -10.11 1.85 -6.80
CA LYS A 71 -10.68 3.16 -7.13
C LYS A 71 -12.10 3.07 -7.67
N GLU A 72 -12.39 2.13 -8.56
CA GLU A 72 -13.73 1.90 -9.11
C GLU A 72 -14.75 1.58 -8.02
N LEU A 73 -14.33 0.90 -6.96
CA LEU A 73 -15.16 0.65 -5.79
C LEU A 73 -15.28 1.86 -4.86
N GLY A 74 -14.54 2.93 -5.10
CA GLY A 74 -14.61 4.17 -4.33
C GLY A 74 -13.56 4.30 -3.22
N ALA A 75 -12.55 3.42 -3.18
CA ALA A 75 -11.48 3.51 -2.19
C ALA A 75 -10.70 4.83 -2.34
N LYS A 76 -10.50 5.53 -1.23
CA LYS A 76 -9.76 6.79 -1.17
C LYS A 76 -8.35 6.54 -0.67
N SER A 77 -7.38 7.23 -1.27
CA SER A 77 -5.99 7.21 -0.84
C SER A 77 -5.43 8.61 -0.70
N ILE A 78 -4.45 8.76 0.17
CA ILE A 78 -3.63 9.96 0.32
C ILE A 78 -2.17 9.59 0.12
N THR A 79 -1.41 10.46 -0.53
CA THR A 79 0.04 10.33 -0.66
C THR A 79 0.67 11.04 0.54
N ALA A 80 1.21 10.26 1.46
CA ALA A 80 1.86 10.75 2.66
C ALA A 80 2.77 9.68 3.26
N GLU A 81 3.76 10.09 4.02
CA GLU A 81 4.63 9.19 4.75
C GLU A 81 4.28 9.22 6.24
N VAL A 82 4.04 8.05 6.81
CA VAL A 82 3.79 7.89 8.24
C VAL A 82 5.10 8.07 8.99
N LYS A 83 5.08 8.94 10.00
CA LYS A 83 6.21 9.17 10.89
C LYS A 83 6.12 8.29 12.14
N GLU A 84 4.95 8.25 12.75
CA GLU A 84 4.75 7.59 14.04
C GLU A 84 3.29 7.16 14.22
N ILE A 85 3.07 6.11 14.99
CA ILE A 85 1.75 5.57 15.31
C ILE A 85 1.64 5.43 16.82
N TYR A 86 0.57 5.98 17.40
CA TYR A 86 0.17 5.80 18.78
C TYR A 86 -1.08 4.92 18.81
N ALA A 87 -0.93 3.69 19.28
CA ALA A 87 -1.97 2.65 19.19
C ALA A 87 -2.47 2.14 20.55
N ASP A 88 -2.01 2.70 21.65
CA ASP A 88 -2.31 2.20 22.99
C ASP A 88 -3.74 2.54 23.46
N GLU A 89 -4.34 3.58 22.86
CA GLU A 89 -5.70 4.02 23.19
C GLU A 89 -6.74 3.42 22.23
N GLU A 90 -8.03 3.52 22.60
CA GLU A 90 -9.13 3.09 21.72
C GLU A 90 -9.08 3.80 20.38
N ILE A 91 -8.88 5.10 20.38
CA ILE A 91 -8.65 5.89 19.16
C ILE A 91 -7.15 6.02 18.94
N LYS A 92 -6.68 5.44 17.85
CA LYS A 92 -5.29 5.47 17.44
C LYS A 92 -4.98 6.76 16.70
N GLU A 93 -3.77 7.24 16.84
CA GLU A 93 -3.28 8.41 16.14
C GLU A 93 -2.13 8.05 15.21
N ILE A 94 -2.18 8.55 13.99
CA ILE A 94 -1.14 8.35 12.96
C ILE A 94 -0.59 9.71 12.59
N MET A 95 0.65 9.96 12.98
CA MET A 95 1.36 11.19 12.63
C MET A 95 2.04 11.02 11.26
N LEU A 96 1.81 11.96 10.37
CA LEU A 96 2.43 12.04 9.07
C LEU A 96 3.67 12.95 9.11
N LYS A 97 4.62 12.74 8.22
CA LYS A 97 5.83 13.58 8.14
C LYS A 97 5.55 15.03 7.78
N ASN A 98 4.43 15.32 7.13
CA ASN A 98 4.00 16.68 6.81
C ASN A 98 3.43 17.45 8.01
N GLY A 99 3.31 16.81 9.18
CA GLY A 99 2.78 17.37 10.41
C GLY A 99 1.30 17.11 10.67
N ASP A 100 0.58 16.56 9.68
CA ASP A 100 -0.83 16.17 9.88
C ASP A 100 -0.95 14.94 10.78
N THR A 101 -2.10 14.83 11.44
CA THR A 101 -2.46 13.66 12.26
C THR A 101 -3.80 13.12 11.82
N LEU A 102 -3.86 11.81 11.61
CA LEU A 102 -5.11 11.08 11.37
C LEU A 102 -5.51 10.33 12.63
N LYS A 103 -6.82 10.27 12.88
CA LYS A 103 -7.41 9.48 13.97
C LYS A 103 -8.22 8.34 13.41
N THR A 104 -8.08 7.16 14.00
CA THR A 104 -8.77 5.95 13.54
C THR A 104 -9.03 4.97 14.66
N ARG A 105 -10.05 4.14 14.50
CA ARG A 105 -10.35 3.02 15.42
C ARG A 105 -9.43 1.84 15.18
N THR A 106 -9.12 1.54 13.93
CA THR A 106 -8.30 0.38 13.55
C THR A 106 -7.25 0.75 12.51
N ILE A 107 -6.16 -0.01 12.48
CA ILE A 107 -5.07 0.17 11.52
C ILE A 107 -4.73 -1.19 10.91
N ILE A 108 -4.56 -1.22 9.59
CA ILE A 108 -3.93 -2.33 8.88
C ILE A 108 -2.56 -1.88 8.40
N LEU A 109 -1.52 -2.57 8.86
CA LEU A 109 -0.15 -2.37 8.40
C LEU A 109 0.11 -3.29 7.19
N ALA A 110 0.20 -2.70 6.01
CA ALA A 110 0.49 -3.38 4.75
C ALA A 110 1.70 -2.74 4.07
N THR A 111 2.72 -2.44 4.85
CA THR A 111 3.88 -1.62 4.46
C THR A 111 4.86 -2.34 3.54
N GLY A 112 4.69 -3.65 3.34
CA GLY A 112 5.56 -4.45 2.49
C GLY A 112 6.96 -4.60 3.07
N ALA A 113 7.90 -4.88 2.19
CA ALA A 113 9.31 -5.04 2.51
C ALA A 113 10.19 -4.43 1.41
N VAL A 114 11.41 -4.15 1.73
CA VAL A 114 12.45 -3.78 0.77
C VAL A 114 13.63 -4.75 0.90
N HIS A 115 14.30 -5.03 -0.20
CA HIS A 115 15.49 -5.86 -0.16
C HIS A 115 16.60 -5.17 0.62
N GLN A 116 17.26 -5.92 1.49
CA GLN A 116 18.52 -5.45 2.07
C GLN A 116 19.60 -5.44 0.99
N THR A 117 20.38 -4.38 0.95
CA THR A 117 21.52 -4.28 0.06
C THR A 117 22.78 -4.77 0.78
N LEU A 118 23.62 -5.50 0.05
CA LEU A 118 24.92 -5.98 0.55
C LEU A 118 26.02 -4.91 0.38
N GLY A 119 25.78 -3.91 -0.49
CA GLY A 119 26.73 -2.86 -0.81
C GLY A 119 27.90 -3.34 -1.65
N ILE A 120 27.74 -4.44 -2.41
CA ILE A 120 28.78 -5.00 -3.28
C ILE A 120 28.63 -4.51 -4.71
N GLU A 121 29.74 -4.51 -5.44
CA GLU A 121 29.78 -4.12 -6.85
C GLU A 121 28.88 -5.03 -7.69
N GLY A 122 28.08 -4.45 -8.58
CA GLY A 122 27.18 -5.16 -9.49
C GLY A 122 25.80 -5.46 -8.92
N GLU A 123 25.57 -5.29 -7.62
CA GLU A 123 24.28 -5.61 -6.96
C GLU A 123 23.11 -4.88 -7.62
N GLU A 124 23.20 -3.56 -7.78
CA GLU A 124 22.13 -2.76 -8.39
C GLU A 124 21.90 -3.10 -9.87
N LYS A 125 22.99 -3.42 -10.60
CA LYS A 125 22.94 -3.77 -12.02
C LYS A 125 22.25 -5.11 -12.27
N LEU A 126 22.43 -6.08 -11.38
CA LEU A 126 21.94 -7.45 -11.52
C LEU A 126 20.64 -7.70 -10.78
N LYS A 127 20.14 -6.73 -10.03
CA LYS A 127 18.91 -6.82 -9.25
C LYS A 127 17.71 -7.09 -10.17
N GLY A 128 16.99 -8.18 -9.88
CA GLY A 128 15.79 -8.58 -10.64
C GLY A 128 16.10 -9.27 -11.98
N MET A 129 17.32 -9.63 -12.25
CA MET A 129 17.71 -10.30 -13.51
C MET A 129 17.91 -11.82 -13.40
N GLY A 130 17.53 -12.42 -12.30
CA GLY A 130 17.66 -13.88 -12.14
C GLY A 130 17.18 -14.40 -10.82
#